data_e2a2d64e1b320572cf6e87488f3d7c9f
#
_entry.id   e2a2d64e1b320572cf6e87488f3d7c9f
#
_cell.length_a   1.000
_cell.length_b   1.000
_cell.length_c   1.000
_cell.angle_alpha   90.00
_cell.angle_beta   90.00
_cell.angle_gamma   90.00
#
_symmetry.space_group_name_H-M   'P 1'
#
loop_
_entity.id
_entity.type
_entity.pdbx_description
1 polymer ?
#
loop_
_entity_poly.entity_id
_entity_poly.type
_entity_poly.pdbx_seq_one_letter_code
_entity_poly.pdbx_strand_id
1 'polypeptide(L)'
;DVYKRQAQSRRRQAATGGESRIPLDDETERTLRAAGVGYEDVLPAGQRLAVRRTANLHTGGTLEDVTERLHPVLADAAVRAARALEIPVVGLDFMVRDAGQPEYVIIEANERAGLANHEPQPTAERFIDLLFPHSRPLA
;
A
#
# COMPACT_ATOMS: atom_id res chain seq x y z
N ASP A 1 19.81 13.26 15.09
CA ASP A 1 20.97 12.53 14.63
C ASP A 1 20.78 12.05 13.18
N VAL A 2 21.58 12.62 12.26
CA VAL A 2 21.51 12.37 10.82
C VAL A 2 21.62 10.88 10.49
N TYR A 3 22.43 10.13 11.22
CA TYR A 3 22.62 8.70 11.04
C TYR A 3 21.36 7.87 11.36
N LYS A 4 20.63 8.24 12.41
CA LYS A 4 19.37 7.54 12.75
C LYS A 4 18.28 7.81 11.73
N ARG A 5 18.17 9.03 11.20
CA ARG A 5 17.25 9.37 10.10
C ARG A 5 17.58 8.61 8.82
N GLN A 6 18.86 8.54 8.45
CA GLN A 6 19.30 7.77 7.29
C GLN A 6 19.04 6.28 7.46
N ALA A 7 19.25 5.71 8.66
CA ALA A 7 18.98 4.31 8.93
C ALA A 7 17.48 3.98 8.84
N GLN A 8 16.60 4.85 9.35
CA GLN A 8 15.15 4.69 9.23
C GLN A 8 14.67 4.84 7.78
N SER A 9 15.21 5.80 7.04
CA SER A 9 14.92 5.97 5.62
C SER A 9 15.34 4.75 4.80
N ARG A 10 16.54 4.22 5.05
CA ARG A 10 17.03 2.99 4.39
C ARG A 10 16.17 1.76 4.71
N ARG A 11 15.72 1.59 5.96
CA ARG A 11 14.83 0.48 6.34
C ARG A 11 13.48 0.55 5.64
N ARG A 12 12.89 1.75 5.49
CA ARG A 12 11.65 1.94 4.73
C ARG A 12 11.85 1.68 3.24
N GLN A 13 12.91 2.21 2.66
CA GLN A 13 13.26 1.98 1.27
C GLN A 13 13.49 0.49 0.97
N ALA A 14 14.14 -0.23 1.88
CA ALA A 14 14.34 -1.68 1.74
C ALA A 14 13.00 -2.45 1.81
N ALA A 15 12.08 -2.04 2.70
CA ALA A 15 10.77 -2.68 2.86
C ALA A 15 9.79 -2.40 1.69
N THR A 16 10.07 -1.41 0.85
CA THR A 16 9.20 -0.96 -0.26
C THR A 16 9.91 -0.97 -1.61
N GLY A 17 11.00 -1.75 -1.75
CA GLY A 17 11.77 -1.79 -2.99
C GLY A 17 12.40 -0.45 -3.41
N GLY A 18 12.56 0.48 -2.48
CA GLY A 18 13.11 1.82 -2.75
C GLY A 18 12.08 2.88 -3.12
N GLU A 19 10.82 2.52 -3.29
CA GLU A 19 9.78 3.44 -3.79
C GLU A 19 9.21 4.38 -2.73
N SER A 20 9.30 4.02 -1.44
CA SER A 20 8.69 4.81 -0.37
C SER A 20 9.65 5.85 0.21
N ARG A 21 9.32 7.12 0.02
CA ARG A 21 10.04 8.25 0.62
C ARG A 21 9.06 9.26 1.19
N ILE A 22 9.26 9.67 2.46
CA ILE A 22 8.49 10.77 3.04
C ILE A 22 9.02 12.08 2.43
N PRO A 23 8.20 12.85 1.69
CA PRO A 23 8.58 14.16 1.20
C PRO A 23 8.84 15.13 2.35
N LEU A 24 9.79 16.03 2.18
CA LEU A 24 10.02 17.16 3.08
C LEU A 24 9.29 18.38 2.51
N ASP A 25 7.97 18.30 2.53
CA ASP A 25 7.06 19.32 1.97
C ASP A 25 6.23 20.00 3.07
N ASP A 26 5.43 20.98 2.67
CA ASP A 26 4.59 21.79 3.57
C ASP A 26 3.59 20.93 4.37
N GLU A 27 3.12 19.81 3.84
CA GLU A 27 2.20 18.93 4.56
C GLU A 27 2.93 18.22 5.70
N THR A 28 4.11 17.69 5.42
CA THR A 28 4.96 17.06 6.44
C THR A 28 5.36 18.06 7.50
N GLU A 29 5.77 19.28 7.10
CA GLU A 29 6.14 20.34 8.04
C GLU A 29 4.97 20.76 8.94
N ARG A 30 3.79 20.97 8.37
CA ARG A 30 2.58 21.31 9.14
C ARG A 30 2.22 20.22 10.15
N THR A 31 2.33 18.95 9.73
CA THR A 31 2.01 17.81 10.59
C THR A 31 3.00 17.68 11.74
N LEU A 32 4.30 17.86 11.48
CA LEU A 32 5.33 17.88 12.51
C LEU A 32 5.09 19.03 13.50
N ARG A 33 4.86 20.25 12.99
CA ARG A 33 4.60 21.44 13.81
C ARG A 33 3.36 21.27 14.69
N ALA A 34 2.30 20.68 14.15
CA ALA A 34 1.08 20.39 14.92
C ALA A 34 1.32 19.36 16.03
N ALA A 35 2.31 18.49 15.90
CA ALA A 35 2.75 17.55 16.92
C ALA A 35 3.80 18.14 17.87
N GLY A 36 4.19 19.41 17.72
CA GLY A 36 5.22 20.04 18.51
C GLY A 36 6.63 19.53 18.24
N VAL A 37 6.88 18.99 17.04
CA VAL A 37 8.15 18.36 16.65
C VAL A 37 8.68 19.03 15.38
N GLY A 38 9.98 19.25 15.30
CA GLY A 38 10.67 19.74 14.11
C GLY A 38 11.44 18.65 13.38
N TYR A 39 11.98 18.97 12.21
CA TYR A 39 12.80 18.03 11.43
C TYR A 39 14.10 17.61 12.17
N GLU A 40 14.59 18.46 13.06
CA GLU A 40 15.84 18.22 13.80
C GLU A 40 15.61 17.43 15.10
N ASP A 41 14.37 17.24 15.51
CA ASP A 41 14.05 16.55 16.74
C ASP A 41 14.24 15.04 16.60
N VAL A 42 14.73 14.41 17.65
CA VAL A 42 14.91 12.97 17.74
C VAL A 42 13.85 12.41 18.68
N LEU A 43 12.92 11.66 18.11
CA LEU A 43 11.89 11.00 18.91
C LEU A 43 12.49 9.97 19.88
N PRO A 44 11.93 9.82 21.08
CA PRO A 44 12.28 8.74 22.01
C PRO A 44 12.27 7.37 21.33
N ALA A 45 13.07 6.44 21.85
CA ALA A 45 13.14 5.08 21.32
C ALA A 45 11.76 4.40 21.36
N GLY A 46 11.32 3.85 20.23
CA GLY A 46 10.03 3.19 20.09
C GLY A 46 8.84 4.11 19.81
N GLN A 47 8.98 5.42 19.97
CA GLN A 47 7.92 6.36 19.60
C GLN A 47 7.77 6.45 18.07
N ARG A 48 6.53 6.45 17.60
CA ARG A 48 6.15 6.64 16.20
C ARG A 48 5.31 7.90 16.06
N LEU A 49 5.57 8.67 15.02
CA LEU A 49 4.81 9.85 14.66
C LEU A 49 4.33 9.71 13.22
N ALA A 50 3.01 9.80 13.02
CA ALA A 50 2.44 9.90 11.68
C ALA A 50 2.69 11.31 11.14
N VAL A 51 3.46 11.41 10.08
CA VAL A 51 3.86 12.71 9.49
C VAL A 51 3.03 13.09 8.26
N ARG A 52 2.16 12.19 7.82
CA ARG A 52 1.19 12.44 6.73
C ARG A 52 -0.13 11.77 7.05
N ARG A 53 -1.23 12.35 6.58
CA ARG A 53 -2.56 11.76 6.70
C ARG A 53 -2.89 10.82 5.55
N THR A 54 -2.30 11.04 4.39
CA THR A 54 -2.53 10.23 3.19
C THR A 54 -1.73 8.94 3.26
N ALA A 55 -2.40 7.81 3.19
CA ALA A 55 -1.77 6.51 3.05
C ALA A 55 -1.41 6.30 1.57
N ASN A 56 -0.15 6.55 1.22
CA ASN A 56 0.36 6.34 -0.13
C ASN A 56 1.78 5.78 -0.05
N LEU A 57 2.05 4.71 -0.80
CA LEU A 57 3.35 4.04 -0.79
C LEU A 57 4.48 5.00 -1.14
N HIS A 58 4.31 5.81 -2.18
CA HIS A 58 5.33 6.75 -2.66
C HIS A 58 5.65 7.88 -1.67
N THR A 59 4.74 8.16 -0.74
CA THR A 59 4.92 9.21 0.28
C THR A 59 5.18 8.69 1.69
N GLY A 60 5.63 7.46 1.82
CA GLY A 60 6.05 6.87 3.09
C GLY A 60 5.05 5.92 3.73
N GLY A 61 4.01 5.53 3.01
CA GLY A 61 3.11 4.46 3.41
C GLY A 61 3.83 3.11 3.51
N THR A 62 3.22 2.17 4.21
CA THR A 62 3.71 0.78 4.32
C THR A 62 2.70 -0.16 3.68
N LEU A 63 3.20 -1.24 3.10
CA LEU A 63 2.39 -2.34 2.60
C LEU A 63 2.25 -3.41 3.68
N GLU A 64 1.06 -3.94 3.82
CA GLU A 64 0.76 -5.10 4.64
C GLU A 64 -0.19 -6.00 3.85
N ASP A 65 0.16 -7.28 3.70
CA ASP A 65 -0.75 -8.27 3.14
C ASP A 65 -1.83 -8.62 4.15
N VAL A 66 -3.07 -8.34 3.80
CA VAL A 66 -4.25 -8.58 4.63
C VAL A 66 -5.20 -9.62 4.02
N THR A 67 -4.75 -10.34 2.99
CA THR A 67 -5.58 -11.28 2.23
C THR A 67 -6.29 -12.29 3.12
N GLU A 68 -5.59 -12.88 4.09
CA GLU A 68 -6.16 -13.87 5.02
C GLU A 68 -7.16 -13.28 6.03
N ARG A 69 -7.09 -11.96 6.26
CA ARG A 69 -7.95 -11.23 7.20
C ARG A 69 -9.06 -10.45 6.51
N LEU A 70 -9.09 -10.50 5.17
CA LEU A 70 -10.01 -9.70 4.38
C LEU A 70 -11.46 -10.14 4.64
N HIS A 71 -12.30 -9.16 5.04
CA HIS A 71 -13.72 -9.45 5.26
C HIS A 71 -14.41 -9.90 3.96
N PRO A 72 -15.24 -10.95 3.96
CA PRO A 72 -15.88 -11.49 2.75
C PRO A 72 -16.69 -10.45 1.95
N VAL A 73 -17.29 -9.47 2.62
CA VAL A 73 -18.02 -8.36 1.97
C VAL A 73 -17.10 -7.53 1.08
N LEU A 74 -15.85 -7.28 1.51
CA LEU A 74 -14.87 -6.52 0.71
C LEU A 74 -14.44 -7.33 -0.53
N ALA A 75 -14.17 -8.61 -0.35
CA ALA A 75 -13.84 -9.51 -1.46
C ALA A 75 -14.97 -9.59 -2.49
N ASP A 76 -16.22 -9.77 -2.03
CA ASP A 76 -17.40 -9.78 -2.91
C ASP A 76 -17.59 -8.44 -3.63
N ALA A 77 -17.42 -7.32 -2.94
CA ALA A 77 -17.50 -5.99 -3.53
C ALA A 77 -16.44 -5.80 -4.64
N ALA A 78 -15.21 -6.26 -4.42
CA ALA A 78 -14.16 -6.20 -5.42
C ALA A 78 -14.51 -7.02 -6.67
N VAL A 79 -15.00 -8.25 -6.49
CA VAL A 79 -15.43 -9.11 -7.60
C VAL A 79 -16.59 -8.50 -8.38
N ARG A 80 -17.59 -7.94 -7.68
CA ARG A 80 -18.73 -7.26 -8.33
C ARG A 80 -18.29 -6.02 -9.10
N ALA A 81 -17.37 -5.23 -8.55
CA ALA A 81 -16.82 -4.06 -9.24
C ALA A 81 -16.08 -4.46 -10.52
N ALA A 82 -15.20 -5.46 -10.46
CA ALA A 82 -14.50 -5.97 -11.63
C ALA A 82 -15.46 -6.47 -12.72
N ARG A 83 -16.51 -7.19 -12.34
CA ARG A 83 -17.56 -7.67 -13.27
C ARG A 83 -18.36 -6.52 -13.88
N ALA A 84 -18.73 -5.53 -13.09
CA ALA A 84 -19.49 -4.37 -13.56
C ALA A 84 -18.69 -3.50 -14.55
N LEU A 85 -17.36 -3.47 -14.39
CA LEU A 85 -16.44 -2.79 -15.29
C LEU A 85 -16.07 -3.64 -16.53
N GLU A 86 -16.40 -4.94 -16.52
CA GLU A 86 -15.98 -5.91 -17.53
C GLU A 86 -14.45 -6.01 -17.69
N ILE A 87 -13.72 -5.76 -16.60
CA ILE A 87 -12.25 -5.82 -16.56
C ILE A 87 -11.84 -7.05 -15.73
N PRO A 88 -11.25 -8.09 -16.35
CA PRO A 88 -10.92 -9.33 -15.65
C PRO A 88 -9.75 -9.18 -14.66
N VAL A 89 -8.88 -8.19 -14.85
CA VAL A 89 -7.79 -7.85 -13.95
C VAL A 89 -7.80 -6.35 -13.72
N VAL A 90 -8.14 -5.94 -12.52
CA VAL A 90 -8.29 -4.54 -12.14
C VAL A 90 -7.72 -4.31 -10.73
N GLY A 91 -6.99 -3.23 -10.56
CA GLY A 91 -6.63 -2.72 -9.23
C GLY A 91 -7.79 -1.89 -8.68
N LEU A 92 -8.25 -2.19 -7.47
CA LEU A 92 -9.32 -1.47 -6.82
C LEU A 92 -8.80 -0.85 -5.52
N ASP A 93 -8.90 0.46 -5.40
CA ASP A 93 -8.54 1.17 -4.19
C ASP A 93 -9.75 1.30 -3.28
N PHE A 94 -9.68 0.64 -2.13
CA PHE A 94 -10.68 0.70 -1.07
C PHE A 94 -10.18 1.57 0.08
N MET A 95 -11.04 2.40 0.62
CA MET A 95 -10.83 3.02 1.91
C MET A 95 -11.64 2.24 2.96
N VAL A 96 -10.94 1.70 3.94
CA VAL A 96 -11.52 0.91 5.04
C VAL A 96 -10.94 1.38 6.36
N ARG A 97 -11.68 1.20 7.45
CA ARG A 97 -11.15 1.42 8.81
C ARG A 97 -10.32 0.21 9.27
N ASP A 98 -10.77 -0.97 8.88
CA ASP A 98 -10.14 -2.25 9.17
C ASP A 98 -10.49 -3.22 8.05
N ALA A 99 -9.49 -3.94 7.52
CA ALA A 99 -9.70 -4.92 6.46
C ALA A 99 -10.58 -6.11 6.88
N GLY A 100 -10.67 -6.40 8.17
CA GLY A 100 -11.54 -7.42 8.76
C GLY A 100 -12.97 -6.98 9.03
N GLN A 101 -13.37 -5.76 8.62
CA GLN A 101 -14.72 -5.22 8.81
C GLN A 101 -15.42 -4.97 7.48
N PRO A 102 -16.77 -4.96 7.44
CA PRO A 102 -17.53 -4.88 6.20
C PRO A 102 -17.64 -3.46 5.61
N GLU A 103 -17.28 -2.41 6.36
CA GLU A 103 -17.42 -1.03 5.94
C GLU A 103 -16.33 -0.63 4.96
N TYR A 104 -16.71 -0.09 3.82
CA TYR A 104 -15.78 0.35 2.80
C TYR A 104 -16.31 1.49 1.93
N VAL A 105 -15.39 2.17 1.26
CA VAL A 105 -15.66 3.04 0.12
C VAL A 105 -14.69 2.67 -0.99
N ILE A 106 -15.18 2.49 -2.21
CA ILE A 106 -14.33 2.33 -3.39
C ILE A 106 -13.93 3.74 -3.85
N ILE A 107 -12.63 3.97 -3.97
CA ILE A 107 -12.05 5.26 -4.38
C ILE A 107 -11.76 5.27 -5.87
N GLU A 108 -11.12 4.20 -6.37
CA GLU A 108 -10.61 4.16 -7.74
C GLU A 108 -10.56 2.73 -8.27
N ALA A 109 -10.62 2.61 -9.59
CA ALA A 109 -10.39 1.37 -10.32
C ALA A 109 -9.33 1.61 -11.40
N ASN A 110 -8.26 0.83 -11.38
CA ASN A 110 -7.11 0.94 -12.27
C ASN A 110 -7.06 -0.26 -13.21
N GLU A 111 -7.24 -0.05 -14.51
CA GLU A 111 -7.14 -1.09 -15.53
C GLU A 111 -5.70 -1.57 -15.77
N ARG A 112 -4.73 -0.80 -15.30
CA ARG A 112 -3.30 -1.11 -15.38
C ARG A 112 -2.69 -1.27 -14.01
N ALA A 113 -3.22 -2.20 -13.22
CA ALA A 113 -2.71 -2.49 -11.90
C ALA A 113 -1.25 -2.97 -11.98
N GLY A 114 -0.39 -2.42 -11.13
CA GLY A 114 1.01 -2.85 -11.00
C GLY A 114 1.10 -4.20 -10.32
N LEU A 115 1.16 -5.28 -11.08
CA LEU A 115 1.09 -6.66 -10.55
C LEU A 115 2.21 -6.98 -9.56
N ALA A 116 3.42 -6.46 -9.79
CA ALA A 116 4.57 -6.69 -8.92
C ALA A 116 4.44 -6.07 -7.52
N ASN A 117 3.57 -5.08 -7.35
CA ASN A 117 3.38 -4.40 -6.06
C ASN A 117 2.50 -5.19 -5.08
N HIS A 118 1.99 -6.34 -5.50
CA HIS A 118 1.07 -7.17 -4.70
C HIS A 118 1.74 -8.41 -4.09
N GLU A 119 3.06 -8.50 -4.13
CA GLU A 119 3.80 -9.57 -3.45
C GLU A 119 3.53 -9.55 -1.92
N PRO A 120 3.45 -10.71 -1.26
CA PRO A 120 3.81 -12.05 -1.75
C PRO A 120 2.70 -12.78 -2.53
N GLN A 121 1.57 -12.15 -2.82
CA GLN A 121 0.50 -12.79 -3.58
C GLN A 121 0.94 -13.05 -5.02
N PRO A 122 0.65 -14.22 -5.62
CA PRO A 122 1.12 -14.60 -6.96
C PRO A 122 0.29 -13.93 -8.07
N THR A 123 0.15 -12.60 -8.02
CA THR A 123 -0.73 -11.85 -8.94
C THR A 123 -0.22 -11.89 -10.38
N ALA A 124 1.10 -11.80 -10.58
CA ALA A 124 1.69 -11.89 -11.92
C ALA A 124 1.50 -13.29 -12.52
N GLU A 125 1.68 -14.35 -11.73
CA GLU A 125 1.45 -15.74 -12.16
C GLU A 125 -0.02 -15.95 -12.52
N ARG A 126 -0.95 -15.49 -11.70
CA ARG A 126 -2.38 -15.55 -11.97
C ARG A 126 -2.78 -14.80 -13.23
N PHE A 127 -2.10 -13.70 -13.53
CA PHE A 127 -2.32 -12.96 -14.78
C PHE A 127 -1.85 -13.76 -15.99
N ILE A 128 -0.72 -14.45 -15.90
CA ILE A 128 -0.25 -15.37 -16.94
C ILE A 128 -1.23 -16.53 -17.13
N ASP A 129 -1.73 -17.15 -16.05
CA ASP A 129 -2.73 -18.22 -16.11
C ASP A 129 -4.02 -17.75 -16.79
N LEU A 130 -4.44 -16.51 -16.56
CA LEU A 130 -5.61 -15.93 -17.24
C LEU A 130 -5.38 -15.77 -18.74
N LEU A 131 -4.20 -15.28 -19.15
CA LEU A 131 -3.88 -15.07 -20.57
C LEU A 131 -3.63 -16.37 -21.32
N PHE A 132 -3.08 -17.38 -20.63
CA PHE A 132 -2.64 -18.65 -21.21
C PHE A 132 -3.19 -19.84 -20.41
N PRO A 133 -4.52 -20.04 -20.38
CA PRO A 133 -5.16 -21.03 -19.49
C PRO A 133 -4.77 -22.48 -19.80
N HIS A 134 -4.12 -22.73 -20.92
CA HIS A 134 -3.65 -24.06 -21.34
C HIS A 134 -2.11 -24.19 -21.30
N SER A 135 -1.41 -23.17 -20.78
CA SER A 135 0.03 -23.26 -20.62
C SER A 135 0.39 -24.27 -19.52
N ARG A 136 1.54 -24.94 -19.70
CA ARG A 136 2.09 -25.82 -18.68
C ARG A 136 3.45 -25.28 -18.26
N PRO A 137 3.85 -25.38 -16.97
CA PRO A 137 5.19 -25.09 -16.55
C PRO A 137 6.18 -25.89 -17.38
N LEU A 138 7.30 -25.25 -17.78
CA LEU A 138 8.43 -25.97 -18.34
C LEU A 138 9.04 -26.80 -17.20
N ALA A 139 9.18 -28.10 -17.45
CA ALA A 139 9.78 -29.05 -16.52
C ALA A 139 11.28 -28.76 -16.34
#